data_0170b704584786bf046c0fa72f1762b6
#
_entry.id   0170b704584786bf046c0fa72f1762b6
#
_cell.length_a   1.000
_cell.length_b   1.000
_cell.length_c   1.000
_cell.angle_alpha   90.00
_cell.angle_beta   90.00
_cell.angle_gamma   90.00
#
_symmetry.space_group_name_H-M   'P 1'
#
loop_
_entity.id
_entity.type
_entity.pdbx_description
1 polymer ?
#
loop_
_entity_poly.entity_id
_entity_poly.type
_entity_poly.pdbx_seq_one_letter_code
_entity_poly.pdbx_strand_id
1 'polypeptide(L)'
;MRTYKHMTVNDAIPKLDSIETQHTDLESGDPMADILLTYLNGRDIARLKMTDAEIIAAVEQALVAQGNGQTVIEPRVHLMPDPAFNGHFNVLRGYVAPLGLAGVKVVGDFVDNYKLGLPSEMAMLNLFDPRTGMPVAVIDATFITDARTGALTAIGAKHLARRDSKVLGHIGARGTSYWNVRLLDSLYDFDEIRVHSRRPESRNAFAARLERDLGKKIVVTEDWESCVRGADIVVEASRLERPAPMLKTEWIKPGAFVVPYGTMSAVELSLTDIMTRMVVDDWGQCKGGMFGSLRAHVEAGKLSEQTLYGELGEIAAGRKPGRQSDDETNLFWHRGLSLSDIALGHALLEKAAECGLGQKLVYA
;
A
#
# COMPACT_ATOMS: atom_id res chain seq x y z
N MET A 1 16.18 -19.03 -11.47
CA MET A 1 17.49 -18.53 -10.98
C MET A 1 17.85 -17.32 -11.85
N ARG A 2 17.52 -16.10 -11.41
CA ARG A 2 17.96 -14.88 -12.11
C ARG A 2 19.39 -14.59 -11.67
N THR A 3 20.31 -14.62 -12.62
CA THR A 3 21.71 -14.22 -12.45
C THR A 3 21.79 -12.75 -12.07
N TYR A 4 22.32 -12.46 -10.90
CA TYR A 4 22.69 -11.10 -10.49
C TYR A 4 23.73 -10.55 -11.47
N LYS A 5 23.37 -9.53 -12.25
CA LYS A 5 24.36 -8.69 -12.92
C LYS A 5 25.04 -7.83 -11.85
N HIS A 6 26.34 -7.99 -11.71
CA HIS A 6 27.18 -7.10 -10.91
C HIS A 6 27.00 -5.65 -11.40
N MET A 7 26.28 -4.83 -10.61
CA MET A 7 26.40 -3.37 -10.70
C MET A 7 27.63 -2.95 -9.90
N THR A 8 28.54 -2.25 -10.54
CA THR A 8 29.67 -1.60 -9.89
C THR A 8 29.15 -0.42 -9.05
N VAL A 9 29.48 -0.43 -7.76
CA VAL A 9 28.96 0.45 -6.69
C VAL A 9 29.68 1.81 -6.72
N ASN A 10 29.79 2.53 -7.82
CA ASN A 10 30.58 3.78 -7.78
C ASN A 10 29.92 5.05 -8.29
N ASP A 11 28.67 5.06 -8.78
CA ASP A 11 28.09 6.31 -9.28
C ASP A 11 26.62 6.46 -8.84
N ALA A 12 26.38 7.15 -7.74
CA ALA A 12 25.14 7.76 -7.25
C ALA A 12 24.76 7.39 -5.80
N ILE A 13 25.55 7.85 -4.85
CA ILE A 13 25.11 7.94 -3.46
C ILE A 13 25.01 9.43 -3.11
N PRO A 14 23.81 9.99 -2.86
CA PRO A 14 23.70 11.29 -2.21
C PRO A 14 24.25 11.16 -0.79
N LYS A 15 25.08 12.12 -0.38
CA LYS A 15 25.60 12.21 0.98
C LYS A 15 24.41 12.43 1.93
N LEU A 16 24.21 11.51 2.83
CA LEU A 16 23.36 11.68 4.01
C LEU A 16 24.12 12.57 5.03
N ASP A 17 24.10 13.90 4.83
CA ASP A 17 24.77 14.86 5.73
C ASP A 17 23.90 15.26 6.94
N SER A 18 22.82 14.54 7.24
CA SER A 18 21.92 14.92 8.34
C SER A 18 21.58 13.81 9.36
N ILE A 19 22.14 12.61 9.21
CA ILE A 19 22.19 11.64 10.32
C ILE A 19 23.61 11.69 10.85
N GLU A 20 23.84 12.37 11.97
CA GLU A 20 25.11 12.34 12.68
C GLU A 20 25.48 10.89 13.04
N THR A 21 26.18 10.22 12.13
CA THR A 21 26.97 9.04 12.47
C THR A 21 28.29 9.57 12.98
N GLN A 22 28.44 9.66 14.29
CA GLN A 22 29.77 9.78 14.90
C GLN A 22 30.52 8.48 14.59
N HIS A 23 31.31 8.49 13.52
CA HIS A 23 32.35 7.49 13.29
C HIS A 23 33.55 7.85 14.19
N THR A 24 33.65 7.17 15.31
CA THR A 24 34.92 7.15 16.07
C THR A 24 35.82 6.07 15.45
N ASP A 25 37.07 6.44 15.21
CA ASP A 25 38.09 5.56 14.69
C ASP A 25 38.28 4.30 15.55
N LEU A 26 38.24 3.13 14.95
CA LEU A 26 38.28 1.80 15.59
C LEU A 26 39.68 1.41 16.13
N GLU A 27 40.60 2.37 16.30
CA GLU A 27 41.96 2.07 16.77
C GLU A 27 42.28 2.44 18.24
N SER A 28 41.34 3.02 18.96
CA SER A 28 41.48 3.27 20.40
C SER A 28 40.54 2.36 21.17
N GLY A 29 40.99 1.64 22.15
CA GLY A 29 40.22 0.72 22.99
C GLY A 29 39.19 1.43 23.89
N ASP A 30 38.54 2.48 23.39
CA ASP A 30 37.41 3.14 24.00
C ASP A 30 36.14 2.26 23.87
N PRO A 31 35.28 2.23 24.89
CA PRO A 31 34.01 1.52 24.80
C PRO A 31 33.23 2.01 23.58
N MET A 32 32.76 1.05 22.75
CA MET A 32 31.91 1.39 21.61
C MET A 32 30.78 2.32 22.05
N ALA A 33 30.58 3.41 21.31
CA ALA A 33 29.47 4.30 21.57
C ALA A 33 28.13 3.51 21.50
N ASP A 34 27.20 3.82 22.38
CA ASP A 34 25.88 3.17 22.41
C ASP A 34 25.22 3.23 21.03
N ILE A 35 24.80 2.08 20.54
CA ILE A 35 23.96 2.00 19.35
C ILE A 35 22.53 2.39 19.76
N LEU A 36 22.05 3.49 19.23
CA LEU A 36 20.70 4.00 19.50
C LEU A 36 19.76 3.71 18.34
N LEU A 37 18.55 3.24 18.65
CA LEU A 37 17.46 3.17 17.69
C LEU A 37 16.29 4.06 18.12
N THR A 38 15.46 4.49 17.16
CA THR A 38 14.26 5.25 17.44
C THR A 38 13.04 4.32 17.56
N TYR A 39 12.35 4.35 18.70
CA TYR A 39 11.03 3.73 18.83
C TYR A 39 9.95 4.78 18.61
N LEU A 40 9.07 4.53 17.61
CA LEU A 40 7.96 5.43 17.28
C LEU A 40 6.64 4.68 17.45
N ASN A 41 5.90 5.00 18.49
CA ASN A 41 4.64 4.36 18.84
C ASN A 41 3.45 5.06 18.13
N GLY A 42 2.28 4.40 18.13
CA GLY A 42 1.08 4.90 17.46
C GLY A 42 0.55 6.24 18.00
N ARG A 43 0.81 6.57 19.28
CA ARG A 43 0.40 7.87 19.86
C ARG A 43 1.25 9.01 19.31
N ASP A 44 2.55 8.80 19.16
CA ASP A 44 3.44 9.78 18.56
C ASP A 44 3.11 9.96 17.07
N ILE A 45 2.88 8.87 16.34
CA ILE A 45 2.45 8.91 14.93
C ILE A 45 1.17 9.75 14.77
N ALA A 46 0.17 9.55 15.63
CA ALA A 46 -1.06 10.35 15.58
C ALA A 46 -0.83 11.85 15.81
N ARG A 47 0.18 12.22 16.60
CA ARG A 47 0.57 13.63 16.86
C ARG A 47 1.29 14.28 15.68
N LEU A 48 1.94 13.51 14.81
CA LEU A 48 2.63 14.03 13.63
C LEU A 48 1.68 14.68 12.63
N LYS A 49 0.41 14.28 12.61
CA LYS A 49 -0.63 14.82 11.71
C LYS A 49 -0.16 14.87 10.26
N MET A 50 0.33 13.72 9.76
CA MET A 50 0.70 13.60 8.35
C MET A 50 -0.45 14.05 7.46
N THR A 51 -0.16 14.94 6.53
CA THR A 51 -1.12 15.39 5.52
C THR A 51 -1.28 14.35 4.42
N ASP A 52 -2.40 14.40 3.70
CA ASP A 52 -2.67 13.49 2.58
C ASP A 52 -1.59 13.62 1.49
N ALA A 53 -1.13 14.84 1.22
CA ALA A 53 -0.06 15.11 0.27
C ALA A 53 1.29 14.50 0.69
N GLU A 54 1.68 14.61 1.96
CA GLU A 54 2.90 13.99 2.48
C GLU A 54 2.87 12.46 2.38
N ILE A 55 1.72 11.84 2.68
CA ILE A 55 1.54 10.40 2.58
C ILE A 55 1.67 9.93 1.13
N ILE A 56 0.97 10.60 0.20
CA ILE A 56 1.03 10.28 -1.24
C ILE A 56 2.46 10.47 -1.76
N ALA A 57 3.11 11.59 -1.43
CA ALA A 57 4.46 11.89 -1.90
C ALA A 57 5.49 10.86 -1.43
N ALA A 58 5.45 10.46 -0.16
CA ALA A 58 6.36 9.45 0.39
C ALA A 58 6.22 8.10 -0.34
N VAL A 59 4.99 7.64 -0.59
CA VAL A 59 4.73 6.37 -1.29
C VAL A 59 5.10 6.48 -2.77
N GLU A 60 4.81 7.60 -3.44
CA GLU A 60 5.16 7.82 -4.85
C GLU A 60 6.68 7.83 -5.06
N GLN A 61 7.45 8.40 -4.13
CA GLN A 61 8.90 8.35 -4.16
C GLN A 61 9.45 6.91 -4.23
N ALA A 62 8.87 5.99 -3.45
CA ALA A 62 9.26 4.59 -3.49
C ALA A 62 8.90 3.92 -4.82
N LEU A 63 7.74 4.24 -5.41
CA LEU A 63 7.35 3.74 -6.73
C LEU A 63 8.27 4.26 -7.84
N VAL A 64 8.64 5.53 -7.80
CA VAL A 64 9.62 6.12 -8.73
C VAL A 64 10.97 5.41 -8.60
N ALA A 65 11.44 5.16 -7.38
CA ALA A 65 12.66 4.43 -7.14
C ALA A 65 12.56 2.98 -7.68
N GLN A 66 11.42 2.31 -7.50
CA GLN A 66 11.15 0.98 -8.06
C GLN A 66 11.23 1.00 -9.59
N GLY A 67 10.52 1.92 -10.23
CA GLY A 67 10.53 2.08 -11.69
C GLY A 67 11.93 2.39 -12.25
N ASN A 68 12.79 3.02 -11.48
CA ASN A 68 14.19 3.29 -11.81
C ASN A 68 15.13 2.14 -11.50
N GLY A 69 14.65 1.01 -10.98
CA GLY A 69 15.48 -0.14 -10.62
C GLY A 69 16.39 0.12 -9.40
N GLN A 70 16.04 1.07 -8.55
CA GLN A 70 16.76 1.50 -7.36
C GLN A 70 16.26 0.86 -6.08
N THR A 71 15.60 -0.29 -6.18
CA THR A 71 15.03 -1.00 -5.05
C THR A 71 15.29 -2.49 -5.12
N VAL A 72 15.22 -3.14 -3.97
CA VAL A 72 15.13 -4.59 -3.87
C VAL A 72 13.83 -4.92 -3.17
N ILE A 73 13.01 -5.76 -3.77
CA ILE A 73 11.78 -6.27 -3.20
C ILE A 73 11.75 -7.78 -3.34
N GLU A 74 11.31 -8.43 -2.29
CA GLU A 74 11.10 -9.87 -2.27
C GLU A 74 9.62 -10.18 -2.05
N PRO A 75 9.05 -11.21 -2.66
CA PRO A 75 7.68 -11.61 -2.42
C PRO A 75 7.42 -11.80 -0.92
N ARG A 76 6.24 -11.35 -0.45
CA ARG A 76 5.86 -11.53 0.95
C ARG A 76 5.82 -13.01 1.33
N VAL A 77 6.12 -13.28 2.59
CA VAL A 77 6.00 -14.61 3.18
C VAL A 77 4.86 -14.60 4.18
N HIS A 78 4.08 -15.68 4.19
CA HIS A 78 3.03 -15.89 5.17
C HIS A 78 3.50 -16.88 6.22
N LEU A 79 3.40 -16.49 7.49
CA LEU A 79 3.55 -17.39 8.62
C LEU A 79 2.15 -17.76 9.11
N MET A 80 1.79 -19.03 8.96
CA MET A 80 0.50 -19.58 9.36
C MET A 80 0.70 -20.35 10.67
N PRO A 81 0.34 -19.78 11.85
CA PRO A 81 0.56 -20.49 13.11
C PRO A 81 -0.40 -21.69 13.24
N ASP A 82 -1.50 -21.56 13.93
CA ASP A 82 -2.52 -22.58 14.07
C ASP A 82 -3.82 -22.11 13.42
N PRO A 83 -4.48 -22.93 12.58
CA PRO A 83 -5.78 -22.60 11.98
C PRO A 83 -6.85 -22.21 13.00
N ALA A 84 -6.78 -22.72 14.24
CA ALA A 84 -7.71 -22.38 15.32
C ALA A 84 -7.66 -20.89 15.71
N PHE A 85 -6.56 -20.20 15.44
CA PHE A 85 -6.41 -18.77 15.72
C PHE A 85 -7.06 -17.85 14.68
N ASN A 86 -7.55 -18.41 13.58
CA ASN A 86 -8.19 -17.67 12.49
C ASN A 86 -7.40 -16.42 12.06
N GLY A 87 -6.09 -16.59 11.88
CA GLY A 87 -5.18 -15.51 11.54
C GLY A 87 -3.83 -15.97 11.00
N HIS A 88 -3.05 -15.01 10.54
CA HIS A 88 -1.70 -15.25 10.02
C HIS A 88 -0.84 -14.00 10.16
N PHE A 89 0.47 -14.18 9.95
CA PHE A 89 1.40 -13.07 9.81
C PHE A 89 1.82 -12.91 8.35
N ASN A 90 1.88 -11.66 7.89
CA ASN A 90 2.52 -11.27 6.64
C ASN A 90 3.89 -10.67 6.97
N VAL A 91 4.93 -11.18 6.33
CA VAL A 91 6.29 -10.62 6.43
C VAL A 91 6.67 -10.01 5.08
N LEU A 92 6.88 -8.71 5.07
CA LEU A 92 7.27 -7.92 3.90
C LEU A 92 8.67 -7.35 4.14
N ARG A 93 9.54 -7.42 3.13
CA ARG A 93 10.91 -6.96 3.23
C ARG A 93 11.37 -6.29 1.95
N GLY A 94 12.25 -5.31 2.07
CA GLY A 94 12.77 -4.60 0.90
C GLY A 94 13.88 -3.61 1.26
N TYR A 95 14.41 -2.98 0.22
CA TYR A 95 15.43 -1.95 0.27
C TYR A 95 15.10 -0.84 -0.72
N VAL A 96 15.27 0.41 -0.30
CA VAL A 96 15.04 1.62 -1.12
C VAL A 96 16.34 2.42 -1.15
N ALA A 97 17.09 2.31 -2.25
CA ALA A 97 18.42 2.91 -2.35
C ALA A 97 18.43 4.43 -2.14
N PRO A 98 17.53 5.22 -2.75
CA PRO A 98 17.50 6.67 -2.53
C PRO A 98 17.25 7.08 -1.08
N LEU A 99 16.64 6.22 -0.26
CA LEU A 99 16.42 6.47 1.17
C LEU A 99 17.56 5.94 2.04
N GLY A 100 18.45 5.10 1.48
CA GLY A 100 19.50 4.42 2.23
C GLY A 100 18.94 3.51 3.34
N LEU A 101 17.78 2.91 3.15
CA LEU A 101 17.10 2.11 4.16
C LEU A 101 16.66 0.74 3.63
N ALA A 102 16.98 -0.29 4.40
CA ALA A 102 16.33 -1.59 4.33
C ALA A 102 15.26 -1.69 5.41
N GLY A 103 14.23 -2.51 5.18
CA GLY A 103 13.16 -2.66 6.17
C GLY A 103 12.44 -3.98 6.09
N VAL A 104 11.94 -4.40 7.26
CA VAL A 104 11.08 -5.57 7.42
C VAL A 104 9.84 -5.16 8.19
N LYS A 105 8.67 -5.35 7.56
CA LYS A 105 7.38 -5.18 8.23
C LYS A 105 6.75 -6.53 8.50
N VAL A 106 6.30 -6.73 9.72
CA VAL A 106 5.49 -7.87 10.14
C VAL A 106 4.09 -7.37 10.46
N VAL A 107 3.08 -7.98 9.84
CA VAL A 107 1.66 -7.68 10.09
C VAL A 107 0.98 -8.93 10.60
N GLY A 108 0.45 -8.89 11.81
CA GLY A 108 -0.49 -9.88 12.31
C GLY A 108 -1.90 -9.53 11.84
N ASP A 109 -2.53 -10.42 11.08
CA ASP A 109 -3.90 -10.31 10.60
C ASP A 109 -4.74 -11.43 11.21
N PHE A 110 -5.49 -11.10 12.26
CA PHE A 110 -6.31 -12.01 13.05
C PHE A 110 -7.75 -11.54 13.07
N VAL A 111 -8.62 -12.26 12.36
CA VAL A 111 -10.01 -11.85 12.09
C VAL A 111 -10.81 -11.70 13.40
N ASP A 112 -10.53 -12.52 14.38
CA ASP A 112 -11.29 -12.63 15.64
C ASP A 112 -10.84 -11.66 16.73
N ASN A 113 -9.83 -10.84 16.49
CA ASN A 113 -9.32 -9.86 17.45
C ASN A 113 -10.39 -8.88 17.96
N TYR A 114 -11.42 -8.60 17.15
CA TYR A 114 -12.55 -7.76 17.60
C TYR A 114 -13.28 -8.33 18.83
N LYS A 115 -13.25 -9.65 19.04
CA LYS A 115 -13.84 -10.31 20.24
C LYS A 115 -13.04 -9.98 21.51
N LEU A 116 -11.78 -9.58 21.33
CA LEU A 116 -10.84 -9.20 22.39
C LEU A 116 -10.69 -7.67 22.54
N GLY A 117 -11.44 -6.89 21.74
CA GLY A 117 -11.28 -5.44 21.68
C GLY A 117 -9.99 -4.97 21.03
N LEU A 118 -9.32 -5.85 20.27
CA LEU A 118 -8.08 -5.54 19.55
C LEU A 118 -8.36 -5.25 18.07
N PRO A 119 -7.50 -4.45 17.40
CA PRO A 119 -7.53 -4.32 15.95
C PRO A 119 -7.33 -5.67 15.25
N SER A 120 -8.00 -5.89 14.13
CA SER A 120 -7.81 -7.11 13.33
C SER A 120 -6.41 -7.19 12.72
N GLU A 121 -5.82 -6.05 12.42
CA GLU A 121 -4.45 -5.94 11.92
C GLU A 121 -3.62 -5.07 12.86
N MET A 122 -2.46 -5.57 13.25
CA MET A 122 -1.43 -4.85 13.98
C MET A 122 -0.10 -5.10 13.31
N ALA A 123 0.71 -4.07 13.17
CA ALA A 123 1.94 -4.17 12.40
C ALA A 123 3.12 -3.49 13.09
N MET A 124 4.32 -4.03 12.84
CA MET A 124 5.59 -3.45 13.26
C MET A 124 6.52 -3.36 12.06
N LEU A 125 7.16 -2.20 11.89
CA LEU A 125 8.20 -1.97 10.88
C LEU A 125 9.54 -1.77 11.59
N ASN A 126 10.53 -2.59 11.18
CA ASN A 126 11.91 -2.42 11.59
C ASN A 126 12.71 -1.88 10.41
N LEU A 127 13.47 -0.80 10.62
CA LEU A 127 14.33 -0.18 9.63
C LEU A 127 15.79 -0.37 10.00
N PHE A 128 16.64 -0.55 8.97
CA PHE A 128 18.05 -0.87 9.11
C PHE A 128 18.89 -0.05 8.13
N ASP A 129 20.11 0.29 8.55
CA ASP A 129 21.16 0.77 7.64
C ASP A 129 21.65 -0.41 6.77
N PRO A 130 21.48 -0.38 5.45
CA PRO A 130 21.84 -1.50 4.58
C PRO A 130 23.35 -1.73 4.44
N ARG A 131 24.19 -0.76 4.85
CA ARG A 131 25.65 -0.84 4.78
C ARG A 131 26.24 -1.68 5.92
N THR A 132 25.60 -1.60 7.09
CA THR A 132 26.11 -2.19 8.35
C THR A 132 25.16 -3.23 8.95
N GLY A 133 23.88 -3.21 8.56
CA GLY A 133 22.84 -3.98 9.21
C GLY A 133 22.37 -3.37 10.55
N MET A 134 22.87 -2.19 10.91
CA MET A 134 22.54 -1.51 12.17
C MET A 134 21.04 -1.19 12.22
N PRO A 135 20.31 -1.50 13.32
CA PRO A 135 18.93 -1.10 13.49
C PRO A 135 18.82 0.42 13.65
N VAL A 136 17.92 1.03 12.87
CA VAL A 136 17.66 2.48 12.87
C VAL A 136 16.42 2.81 13.67
N ALA A 137 15.34 2.02 13.45
CA ALA A 137 14.05 2.29 14.08
C ALA A 137 13.17 1.05 14.21
N VAL A 138 12.28 1.11 15.21
CA VAL A 138 11.13 0.23 15.39
C VAL A 138 9.88 1.11 15.45
N ILE A 139 8.94 0.89 14.53
CA ILE A 139 7.77 1.76 14.32
C ILE A 139 6.49 0.93 14.43
N ASP A 140 5.47 1.43 15.18
CA ASP A 140 4.10 0.94 15.03
C ASP A 140 3.63 1.20 13.60
N ALA A 141 3.49 0.15 12.83
CA ALA A 141 3.19 0.22 11.40
C ALA A 141 1.70 0.00 11.06
N THR A 142 0.81 0.04 12.05
CA THR A 142 -0.65 -0.09 11.82
C THR A 142 -1.16 1.05 10.94
N PHE A 143 -0.82 2.30 11.30
CA PHE A 143 -1.10 3.47 10.46
C PHE A 143 -0.45 3.37 9.07
N ILE A 144 0.82 2.96 9.02
CA ILE A 144 1.55 2.80 7.76
C ILE A 144 0.81 1.82 6.84
N THR A 145 0.39 0.67 7.37
CA THR A 145 -0.31 -0.37 6.60
C THR A 145 -1.57 0.18 5.93
N ASP A 146 -2.37 0.94 6.67
CA ASP A 146 -3.61 1.52 6.16
C ASP A 146 -3.34 2.66 5.17
N ALA A 147 -2.53 3.63 5.55
CA ALA A 147 -2.30 4.85 4.77
C ALA A 147 -1.56 4.59 3.46
N ARG A 148 -0.49 3.74 3.45
CA ARG A 148 0.24 3.42 2.22
C ARG A 148 -0.60 2.60 1.23
N THR A 149 -1.56 1.82 1.72
CA THR A 149 -2.47 1.07 0.85
C THR A 149 -3.42 2.03 0.12
N GLY A 150 -3.99 3.00 0.83
CA GLY A 150 -4.76 4.08 0.22
C GLY A 150 -3.93 4.91 -0.76
N ALA A 151 -2.69 5.22 -0.40
CA ALA A 151 -1.78 5.97 -1.27
C ALA A 151 -1.46 5.22 -2.58
N LEU A 152 -1.23 3.91 -2.54
CA LEU A 152 -1.05 3.10 -3.76
C LEU A 152 -2.26 3.20 -4.68
N THR A 153 -3.48 3.08 -4.13
CA THR A 153 -4.72 3.25 -4.90
C THR A 153 -4.81 4.66 -5.50
N ALA A 154 -4.53 5.70 -4.71
CA ALA A 154 -4.60 7.09 -5.15
C ALA A 154 -3.55 7.41 -6.23
N ILE A 155 -2.31 6.91 -6.10
CA ILE A 155 -1.27 7.06 -7.11
C ILE A 155 -1.64 6.29 -8.39
N GLY A 156 -2.17 5.07 -8.25
CA GLY A 156 -2.72 4.33 -9.39
C GLY A 156 -3.79 5.13 -10.12
N ALA A 157 -4.73 5.74 -9.41
CA ALA A 157 -5.75 6.61 -9.98
C ALA A 157 -5.14 7.84 -10.65
N LYS A 158 -4.20 8.54 -10.00
CA LYS A 158 -3.48 9.72 -10.56
C LYS A 158 -2.92 9.46 -11.96
N HIS A 159 -2.45 8.25 -12.23
CA HIS A 159 -1.85 7.87 -13.51
C HIS A 159 -2.80 7.18 -14.48
N LEU A 160 -3.84 6.49 -13.99
CA LEU A 160 -4.66 5.57 -14.80
C LEU A 160 -6.15 5.91 -14.84
N ALA A 161 -6.65 6.75 -13.93
CA ALA A 161 -8.03 7.22 -13.98
C ALA A 161 -8.17 8.47 -14.87
N ARG A 162 -9.40 8.82 -15.24
CA ARG A 162 -9.71 10.08 -15.90
C ARG A 162 -9.53 11.22 -14.90
N ARG A 163 -9.00 12.35 -15.35
CA ARG A 163 -8.76 13.52 -14.49
C ARG A 163 -10.06 14.17 -14.01
N ASP A 164 -11.11 14.05 -14.79
CA ASP A 164 -12.45 14.57 -14.50
C ASP A 164 -13.37 13.56 -13.78
N SER A 165 -12.79 12.51 -13.17
CA SER A 165 -13.56 11.53 -12.39
C SER A 165 -14.33 12.19 -11.25
N LYS A 166 -15.66 11.98 -11.18
CA LYS A 166 -16.56 12.61 -10.22
C LYS A 166 -17.30 11.62 -9.32
N VAL A 167 -17.36 10.36 -9.71
CA VAL A 167 -18.09 9.33 -8.96
C VAL A 167 -17.15 8.21 -8.52
N LEU A 168 -17.05 8.01 -7.22
CA LEU A 168 -16.31 6.90 -6.60
C LEU A 168 -17.28 5.83 -6.10
N GLY A 169 -17.09 4.57 -6.50
CA GLY A 169 -17.72 3.40 -5.92
C GLY A 169 -16.70 2.59 -5.10
N HIS A 170 -16.90 2.47 -3.79
CA HIS A 170 -15.98 1.77 -2.89
C HIS A 170 -16.67 0.62 -2.15
N ILE A 171 -16.19 -0.61 -2.38
CA ILE A 171 -16.65 -1.82 -1.72
C ILE A 171 -15.64 -2.24 -0.66
N GLY A 172 -16.10 -2.33 0.59
CA GLY A 172 -15.28 -2.58 1.78
C GLY A 172 -15.39 -1.42 2.76
N ALA A 173 -15.29 -1.71 4.08
CA ALA A 173 -15.46 -0.71 5.13
C ALA A 173 -14.50 -0.93 6.31
N ARG A 174 -13.34 -1.56 6.09
CA ARG A 174 -12.36 -1.85 7.13
C ARG A 174 -11.01 -1.21 6.83
N GLY A 175 -10.17 -1.09 7.84
CA GLY A 175 -8.75 -0.76 7.75
C GLY A 175 -8.40 0.24 6.65
N THR A 176 -7.82 -0.26 5.59
CA THR A 176 -7.37 0.51 4.43
C THR A 176 -8.46 1.27 3.68
N SER A 177 -9.75 0.87 3.80
CA SER A 177 -10.87 1.48 3.06
C SER A 177 -11.00 2.98 3.33
N TYR A 178 -10.80 3.39 4.59
CA TYR A 178 -10.86 4.81 4.95
C TYR A 178 -9.82 5.64 4.18
N TRP A 179 -8.58 5.14 4.13
CA TRP A 179 -7.48 5.84 3.45
C TRP A 179 -7.63 5.81 1.94
N ASN A 180 -8.24 4.76 1.35
CA ASN A 180 -8.57 4.76 -0.07
C ASN A 180 -9.51 5.90 -0.42
N VAL A 181 -10.65 6.00 0.28
CA VAL A 181 -11.64 7.05 -0.01
C VAL A 181 -11.05 8.43 0.24
N ARG A 182 -10.38 8.63 1.39
CA ARG A 182 -9.81 9.93 1.77
C ARG A 182 -8.75 10.41 0.78
N LEU A 183 -7.77 9.56 0.43
CA LEU A 183 -6.68 9.98 -0.45
C LEU A 183 -7.14 10.11 -1.91
N LEU A 184 -8.11 9.32 -2.36
CA LEU A 184 -8.74 9.53 -3.66
C LEU A 184 -9.51 10.84 -3.69
N ASP A 185 -10.32 11.15 -2.67
CA ASP A 185 -11.08 12.41 -2.62
C ASP A 185 -10.17 13.64 -2.58
N SER A 186 -9.02 13.56 -1.91
CA SER A 186 -8.03 14.64 -1.90
C SER A 186 -7.44 14.96 -3.30
N LEU A 187 -7.47 14.00 -4.23
CA LEU A 187 -6.98 14.18 -5.60
C LEU A 187 -8.07 14.57 -6.60
N TYR A 188 -9.31 14.09 -6.39
CA TYR A 188 -10.38 14.18 -7.39
C TYR A 188 -11.54 15.11 -7.02
N ASP A 189 -11.71 15.39 -5.72
CA ASP A 189 -12.86 16.17 -5.22
C ASP A 189 -14.18 15.66 -5.80
N PHE A 190 -14.56 14.43 -5.40
CA PHE A 190 -15.73 13.74 -5.92
C PHE A 190 -17.04 14.45 -5.62
N ASP A 191 -17.93 14.47 -6.60
CA ASP A 191 -19.32 14.93 -6.43
C ASP A 191 -20.16 13.86 -5.72
N GLU A 192 -19.84 12.57 -5.91
CA GLU A 192 -20.54 11.45 -5.30
C GLU A 192 -19.55 10.35 -4.86
N ILE A 193 -19.64 9.97 -3.59
CA ILE A 193 -18.91 8.85 -3.02
C ILE A 193 -19.92 7.82 -2.53
N ARG A 194 -19.91 6.63 -3.17
CA ARG A 194 -20.76 5.49 -2.82
C ARG A 194 -19.94 4.48 -2.04
N VAL A 195 -20.50 3.96 -0.96
CA VAL A 195 -19.85 2.92 -0.15
C VAL A 195 -20.78 1.74 0.07
N HIS A 196 -20.18 0.54 -0.01
CA HIS A 196 -20.88 -0.70 0.32
C HIS A 196 -20.04 -1.58 1.24
N SER A 197 -20.69 -2.30 2.13
CA SER A 197 -20.13 -3.42 2.90
C SER A 197 -21.25 -4.37 3.30
N ARG A 198 -20.93 -5.66 3.40
CA ARG A 198 -21.89 -6.73 3.70
C ARG A 198 -22.72 -6.46 4.96
N ARG A 199 -22.07 -5.94 6.04
CA ARG A 199 -22.75 -5.66 7.30
C ARG A 199 -23.24 -4.22 7.35
N PRO A 200 -24.57 -3.98 7.54
CA PRO A 200 -25.12 -2.63 7.61
C PRO A 200 -24.45 -1.74 8.65
N GLU A 201 -24.17 -2.29 9.85
CA GLU A 201 -23.53 -1.53 10.93
C GLU A 201 -22.14 -1.04 10.52
N SER A 202 -21.36 -1.88 9.84
CA SER A 202 -20.01 -1.52 9.38
C SER A 202 -20.04 -0.46 8.29
N ARG A 203 -20.95 -0.58 7.30
CA ARG A 203 -21.04 0.39 6.22
C ARG A 203 -21.57 1.75 6.70
N ASN A 204 -22.55 1.76 7.62
CA ASN A 204 -23.09 2.99 8.18
C ASN A 204 -22.07 3.72 9.07
N ALA A 205 -21.34 2.99 9.93
CA ALA A 205 -20.26 3.56 10.73
C ALA A 205 -19.13 4.11 9.86
N PHE A 206 -18.81 3.43 8.76
CA PHE A 206 -17.81 3.86 7.79
C PHE A 206 -18.25 5.14 7.07
N ALA A 207 -19.48 5.20 6.57
CA ALA A 207 -20.04 6.40 5.94
C ALA A 207 -20.04 7.58 6.91
N ALA A 208 -20.54 7.41 8.13
CA ALA A 208 -20.58 8.47 9.14
C ALA A 208 -19.17 9.01 9.50
N ARG A 209 -18.14 8.13 9.52
CA ARG A 209 -16.75 8.56 9.71
C ARG A 209 -16.26 9.41 8.55
N LEU A 210 -16.50 8.97 7.31
CA LEU A 210 -16.10 9.71 6.10
C LEU A 210 -16.83 11.06 6.01
N GLU A 211 -18.13 11.10 6.27
CA GLU A 211 -18.93 12.35 6.27
C GLU A 211 -18.35 13.39 7.24
N ARG A 212 -18.03 12.96 8.45
CA ARG A 212 -17.43 13.85 9.46
C ARG A 212 -16.05 14.37 9.03
N ASP A 213 -15.24 13.50 8.44
CA ASP A 213 -13.81 13.80 8.20
C ASP A 213 -13.60 14.49 6.84
N LEU A 214 -14.46 14.24 5.84
CA LEU A 214 -14.41 14.87 4.51
C LEU A 214 -15.35 16.07 4.36
N GLY A 215 -16.35 16.21 5.24
CA GLY A 215 -17.35 17.26 5.12
C GLY A 215 -18.32 17.06 3.93
N LYS A 216 -18.42 15.84 3.40
CA LYS A 216 -19.23 15.48 2.22
C LYS A 216 -20.25 14.42 2.59
N LYS A 217 -21.41 14.44 1.91
CA LYS A 217 -22.39 13.36 2.03
C LYS A 217 -21.87 12.08 1.39
N ILE A 218 -21.97 10.97 2.11
CA ILE A 218 -21.60 9.64 1.62
C ILE A 218 -22.86 8.83 1.32
N VAL A 219 -22.94 8.26 0.13
CA VAL A 219 -24.07 7.43 -0.30
C VAL A 219 -23.84 5.98 0.13
N VAL A 220 -24.61 5.50 1.07
CA VAL A 220 -24.60 4.10 1.48
C VAL A 220 -25.46 3.28 0.53
N THR A 221 -24.89 2.26 -0.10
CA THR A 221 -25.62 1.38 -1.05
C THR A 221 -25.92 0.01 -0.45
N GLU A 222 -27.02 -0.61 -0.90
CA GLU A 222 -27.46 -1.89 -0.37
C GLU A 222 -26.77 -3.10 -1.02
N ASP A 223 -26.26 -2.94 -2.23
CA ASP A 223 -25.60 -3.98 -3.01
C ASP A 223 -24.39 -3.45 -3.79
N TRP A 224 -23.64 -4.39 -4.40
CA TRP A 224 -22.45 -4.07 -5.19
C TRP A 224 -22.80 -3.33 -6.48
N GLU A 225 -23.89 -3.70 -7.13
CA GLU A 225 -24.30 -3.07 -8.40
C GLU A 225 -24.56 -1.59 -8.24
N SER A 226 -25.38 -1.23 -7.25
CA SER A 226 -25.69 0.18 -6.94
C SER A 226 -24.46 0.99 -6.57
N CYS A 227 -23.44 0.34 -5.93
CA CYS A 227 -22.19 0.99 -5.59
C CYS A 227 -21.34 1.27 -6.83
N VAL A 228 -21.32 0.36 -7.79
CA VAL A 228 -20.32 0.31 -8.90
C VAL A 228 -20.88 0.94 -10.19
N ARG A 229 -22.15 0.67 -10.53
CA ARG A 229 -22.69 1.05 -11.83
C ARG A 229 -22.64 2.56 -12.06
N GLY A 230 -21.95 2.97 -13.13
CA GLY A 230 -21.75 4.39 -13.47
C GLY A 230 -20.63 5.10 -12.70
N ALA A 231 -19.89 4.42 -11.80
CA ALA A 231 -18.74 5.01 -11.14
C ALA A 231 -17.56 5.23 -12.11
N ASP A 232 -16.81 6.33 -11.94
CA ASP A 232 -15.58 6.62 -12.69
C ASP A 232 -14.40 5.84 -12.14
N ILE A 233 -14.37 5.71 -10.81
CA ILE A 233 -13.37 4.94 -10.09
C ILE A 233 -14.10 3.89 -9.26
N VAL A 234 -13.69 2.63 -9.39
CA VAL A 234 -14.23 1.49 -8.66
C VAL A 234 -13.12 0.85 -7.82
N VAL A 235 -13.31 0.82 -6.51
CA VAL A 235 -12.39 0.14 -5.58
C VAL A 235 -13.08 -1.08 -4.97
N GLU A 236 -12.53 -2.27 -5.18
CA GLU A 236 -12.96 -3.50 -4.55
C GLU A 236 -11.94 -3.90 -3.47
N ALA A 237 -12.33 -3.71 -2.21
CA ALA A 237 -11.52 -3.96 -1.02
C ALA A 237 -12.23 -4.93 -0.05
N SER A 238 -12.99 -5.88 -0.62
CA SER A 238 -13.75 -6.82 0.19
C SER A 238 -12.85 -7.87 0.84
N ARG A 239 -13.34 -8.42 1.94
CA ARG A 239 -12.74 -9.57 2.60
C ARG A 239 -13.72 -10.73 2.57
N LEU A 240 -13.70 -11.45 1.45
CA LEU A 240 -14.49 -12.66 1.30
C LEU A 240 -13.83 -13.83 2.04
N GLU A 241 -14.63 -14.75 2.55
CA GLU A 241 -14.14 -15.98 3.20
C GLU A 241 -13.73 -17.04 2.18
N ARG A 242 -14.31 -16.97 0.98
CA ARG A 242 -14.03 -17.85 -0.16
C ARG A 242 -14.19 -17.08 -1.47
N PRO A 243 -13.56 -17.54 -2.56
CA PRO A 243 -13.73 -16.93 -3.87
C PRO A 243 -15.21 -16.88 -4.30
N ALA A 244 -15.66 -15.71 -4.78
CA ALA A 244 -16.99 -15.52 -5.35
C ALA A 244 -16.96 -14.32 -6.31
N PRO A 245 -17.36 -14.46 -7.58
CA PRO A 245 -17.31 -13.39 -8.58
C PRO A 245 -18.44 -12.38 -8.37
N MET A 246 -18.32 -11.57 -7.34
CA MET A 246 -19.31 -10.57 -6.93
C MET A 246 -19.30 -9.33 -7.81
N LEU A 247 -18.12 -8.84 -8.21
CA LEU A 247 -17.99 -7.68 -9.11
C LEU A 247 -18.20 -8.13 -10.55
N LYS A 248 -19.26 -7.63 -11.18
CA LYS A 248 -19.66 -8.01 -12.55
C LYS A 248 -19.04 -7.07 -13.57
N THR A 249 -18.58 -7.66 -14.68
CA THR A 249 -17.97 -6.93 -15.80
C THR A 249 -18.94 -5.91 -16.41
N GLU A 250 -20.21 -6.27 -16.56
CA GLU A 250 -21.26 -5.44 -17.14
C GLU A 250 -21.62 -4.19 -16.33
N TRP A 251 -21.17 -4.09 -15.07
CA TRP A 251 -21.39 -2.90 -14.24
C TRP A 251 -20.33 -1.81 -14.47
N ILE A 252 -19.20 -2.18 -15.06
CA ILE A 252 -18.09 -1.28 -15.32
C ILE A 252 -18.36 -0.46 -16.57
N LYS A 253 -18.41 0.85 -16.42
CA LYS A 253 -18.60 1.73 -17.58
C LYS A 253 -17.32 1.89 -18.38
N PRO A 254 -17.40 2.10 -19.71
CA PRO A 254 -16.24 2.50 -20.52
C PRO A 254 -15.53 3.72 -19.90
N GLY A 255 -14.21 3.74 -19.95
CA GLY A 255 -13.42 4.82 -19.40
C GLY A 255 -13.17 4.73 -17.88
N ALA A 256 -13.77 3.78 -17.17
CA ALA A 256 -13.58 3.63 -15.73
C ALA A 256 -12.16 3.16 -15.36
N PHE A 257 -11.78 3.45 -14.12
CA PHE A 257 -10.59 2.91 -13.48
C PHE A 257 -11.00 1.95 -12.36
N VAL A 258 -10.46 0.72 -12.37
CA VAL A 258 -10.85 -0.34 -11.45
C VAL A 258 -9.66 -0.82 -10.61
N VAL A 259 -9.82 -0.83 -9.29
CA VAL A 259 -8.78 -1.28 -8.33
C VAL A 259 -9.32 -2.42 -7.47
N PRO A 260 -9.19 -3.68 -7.93
CA PRO A 260 -9.63 -4.84 -7.17
C PRO A 260 -8.47 -5.38 -6.31
N TYR A 261 -8.37 -4.98 -5.04
CA TYR A 261 -7.31 -5.44 -4.15
C TYR A 261 -7.78 -6.25 -2.93
N GLY A 262 -9.05 -6.66 -2.93
CA GLY A 262 -9.60 -7.54 -1.90
C GLY A 262 -8.83 -8.85 -1.70
N THR A 263 -9.14 -9.57 -0.63
CA THR A 263 -8.34 -10.72 -0.20
C THR A 263 -8.57 -11.98 -1.03
N MET A 264 -9.73 -12.15 -1.62
CA MET A 264 -10.13 -13.33 -2.40
C MET A 264 -10.57 -12.94 -3.79
N SER A 265 -10.61 -13.91 -4.72
CA SER A 265 -11.16 -13.70 -6.06
C SER A 265 -12.63 -13.28 -5.99
N ALA A 266 -12.85 -11.98 -6.10
CA ALA A 266 -14.15 -11.32 -5.98
C ALA A 266 -14.69 -10.81 -7.31
N VAL A 267 -13.98 -11.03 -8.40
CA VAL A 267 -14.19 -10.39 -9.71
C VAL A 267 -14.47 -11.43 -10.78
N GLU A 268 -15.39 -11.16 -11.67
CA GLU A 268 -15.64 -12.01 -12.85
C GLU A 268 -14.41 -12.12 -13.74
N LEU A 269 -14.14 -13.32 -14.25
CA LEU A 269 -13.01 -13.59 -15.14
C LEU A 269 -13.02 -12.75 -16.43
N SER A 270 -14.20 -12.34 -16.88
CA SER A 270 -14.37 -11.47 -18.05
C SER A 270 -13.94 -10.02 -17.81
N LEU A 271 -13.69 -9.60 -16.57
CA LEU A 271 -13.30 -8.22 -16.30
C LEU A 271 -12.04 -7.80 -17.08
N THR A 272 -11.06 -8.67 -17.17
CA THR A 272 -9.81 -8.40 -17.89
C THR A 272 -10.00 -8.25 -19.41
N ASP A 273 -11.10 -8.78 -19.96
CA ASP A 273 -11.38 -8.75 -21.41
C ASP A 273 -11.78 -7.33 -21.89
N ILE A 274 -12.23 -6.47 -20.98
CA ILE A 274 -12.61 -5.08 -21.27
C ILE A 274 -11.54 -4.05 -20.89
N MET A 275 -10.41 -4.50 -20.34
CA MET A 275 -9.36 -3.60 -19.85
C MET A 275 -8.41 -3.20 -20.98
N THR A 276 -8.21 -1.89 -21.16
CA THR A 276 -7.19 -1.35 -22.06
C THR A 276 -5.79 -1.56 -21.50
N ARG A 277 -5.63 -1.33 -20.21
CA ARG A 277 -4.37 -1.56 -19.49
C ARG A 277 -4.61 -2.30 -18.18
N MET A 278 -3.80 -3.33 -17.97
CA MET A 278 -3.70 -4.05 -16.71
C MET A 278 -2.35 -3.74 -16.08
N VAL A 279 -2.37 -3.06 -14.94
CA VAL A 279 -1.18 -2.62 -14.21
C VAL A 279 -1.17 -3.27 -12.83
N VAL A 280 0.01 -3.60 -12.33
CA VAL A 280 0.21 -4.11 -10.97
C VAL A 280 1.22 -3.27 -10.20
N ASP A 281 1.29 -3.45 -8.89
CA ASP A 281 2.33 -2.85 -8.05
C ASP A 281 3.68 -3.57 -8.20
N ASP A 282 3.69 -4.90 -8.19
CA ASP A 282 4.84 -5.77 -8.44
C ASP A 282 4.34 -7.12 -8.94
N TRP A 283 4.79 -7.53 -10.11
CA TRP A 283 4.37 -8.80 -10.70
C TRP A 283 4.88 -10.02 -9.93
N GLY A 284 6.07 -9.91 -9.34
CA GLY A 284 6.64 -10.97 -8.51
C GLY A 284 5.74 -11.34 -7.34
N GLN A 285 5.11 -10.33 -6.71
CA GLN A 285 4.12 -10.53 -5.64
C GLN A 285 2.75 -10.95 -6.16
N CYS A 286 2.29 -10.35 -7.26
CA CYS A 286 0.97 -10.61 -7.81
C CYS A 286 0.82 -12.01 -8.39
N LYS A 287 1.85 -12.53 -9.08
CA LYS A 287 1.83 -13.88 -9.66
C LYS A 287 1.87 -15.01 -8.63
N GLY A 288 2.34 -14.74 -7.42
CA GLY A 288 2.49 -15.73 -6.35
C GLY A 288 1.43 -15.60 -5.25
N GLY A 289 1.41 -16.58 -4.33
CA GLY A 289 0.58 -16.58 -3.13
C GLY A 289 -0.85 -17.08 -3.34
N MET A 290 -1.55 -17.30 -2.21
CA MET A 290 -2.90 -17.89 -2.18
C MET A 290 -4.03 -16.86 -2.28
N PHE A 291 -3.76 -15.58 -2.01
CA PHE A 291 -4.76 -14.54 -1.85
C PHE A 291 -4.70 -13.49 -2.95
N GLY A 292 -5.80 -12.77 -3.14
CA GLY A 292 -5.94 -11.63 -4.03
C GLY A 292 -7.14 -11.70 -4.96
N SER A 293 -7.78 -10.56 -5.20
CA SER A 293 -9.00 -10.46 -6.01
C SER A 293 -8.85 -10.99 -7.43
N LEU A 294 -7.65 -10.92 -8.01
CA LEU A 294 -7.37 -11.43 -9.36
C LEU A 294 -6.61 -12.76 -9.38
N ARG A 295 -6.56 -13.51 -8.28
CA ARG A 295 -5.88 -14.81 -8.24
C ARG A 295 -6.43 -15.77 -9.30
N ALA A 296 -7.75 -15.86 -9.44
CA ALA A 296 -8.38 -16.70 -10.46
C ALA A 296 -8.01 -16.27 -11.89
N HIS A 297 -7.77 -14.99 -12.16
CA HIS A 297 -7.33 -14.49 -13.47
C HIS A 297 -5.89 -14.92 -13.78
N VAL A 298 -5.01 -14.94 -12.80
CA VAL A 298 -3.64 -15.45 -12.94
C VAL A 298 -3.67 -16.95 -13.21
N GLU A 299 -4.45 -17.72 -12.48
CA GLU A 299 -4.60 -19.18 -12.64
C GLU A 299 -5.22 -19.55 -14.00
N ALA A 300 -6.15 -18.74 -14.50
CA ALA A 300 -6.76 -18.90 -15.82
C ALA A 300 -5.89 -18.35 -16.98
N GLY A 301 -4.70 -17.79 -16.70
CA GLY A 301 -3.84 -17.19 -17.71
C GLY A 301 -4.35 -15.89 -18.33
N LYS A 302 -5.43 -15.31 -17.79
CA LYS A 302 -5.99 -14.04 -18.26
C LYS A 302 -5.15 -12.83 -17.79
N LEU A 303 -4.44 -12.96 -16.68
CA LEU A 303 -3.44 -12.02 -16.22
C LEU A 303 -2.09 -12.73 -16.12
N SER A 304 -1.15 -12.32 -16.94
CA SER A 304 0.18 -12.92 -17.09
C SER A 304 1.21 -11.87 -17.52
N GLU A 305 2.49 -12.22 -17.59
CA GLU A 305 3.55 -11.34 -18.10
C GLU A 305 3.27 -10.84 -19.53
N GLN A 306 2.55 -11.63 -20.34
CA GLN A 306 2.21 -11.29 -21.72
C GLN A 306 1.01 -10.34 -21.82
N THR A 307 0.07 -10.41 -20.88
CA THR A 307 -1.13 -9.56 -20.89
C THR A 307 -0.98 -8.33 -20.03
N LEU A 308 0.02 -8.30 -19.14
CA LEU A 308 0.31 -7.17 -18.26
C LEU A 308 0.85 -6.00 -19.07
N TYR A 309 0.28 -4.80 -18.88
CA TYR A 309 0.83 -3.57 -19.43
C TYR A 309 2.15 -3.20 -18.76
N GLY A 310 2.24 -3.28 -17.44
CA GLY A 310 3.43 -3.00 -16.66
C GLY A 310 3.17 -2.86 -15.17
N GLU A 311 4.21 -2.42 -14.48
CA GLU A 311 4.16 -2.10 -13.05
C GLU A 311 3.93 -0.59 -12.85
N LEU A 312 3.24 -0.22 -11.77
CA LEU A 312 2.93 1.19 -11.48
C LEU A 312 4.20 2.02 -11.30
N GLY A 313 5.26 1.42 -10.77
CA GLY A 313 6.56 2.08 -10.63
C GLY A 313 7.15 2.55 -11.97
N GLU A 314 7.00 1.78 -13.06
CA GLU A 314 7.45 2.20 -14.40
C GLU A 314 6.68 3.43 -14.89
N ILE A 315 5.39 3.51 -14.57
CA ILE A 315 4.52 4.62 -14.97
C ILE A 315 4.85 5.85 -14.11
N ALA A 316 4.97 5.70 -12.80
CA ALA A 316 5.33 6.77 -11.88
C ALA A 316 6.71 7.38 -12.19
N ALA A 317 7.67 6.56 -12.65
CA ALA A 317 8.99 7.01 -13.11
C ALA A 317 9.00 7.59 -14.54
N GLY A 318 7.85 7.68 -15.22
CA GLY A 318 7.75 8.19 -16.59
C GLY A 318 8.33 7.27 -17.67
N ARG A 319 8.63 6.01 -17.35
CA ARG A 319 9.17 5.03 -18.31
C ARG A 319 8.11 4.40 -19.19
N LYS A 320 6.87 4.38 -18.72
CA LYS A 320 5.69 4.00 -19.49
C LYS A 320 4.61 5.07 -19.35
N PRO A 321 3.85 5.36 -20.40
CA PRO A 321 2.75 6.31 -20.31
C PRO A 321 1.64 5.76 -19.40
N GLY A 322 1.02 6.63 -18.61
CA GLY A 322 -0.24 6.36 -17.93
C GLY A 322 -1.41 6.36 -18.92
N ARG A 323 -2.60 6.78 -18.47
CA ARG A 323 -3.78 6.97 -19.32
C ARG A 323 -3.48 7.98 -20.44
N GLN A 324 -3.91 7.67 -21.66
CA GLN A 324 -3.72 8.52 -22.84
C GLN A 324 -5.03 8.96 -23.49
N SER A 325 -6.15 8.28 -23.18
CA SER A 325 -7.47 8.59 -23.71
C SER A 325 -8.55 8.39 -22.65
N ASP A 326 -9.63 9.18 -22.75
CA ASP A 326 -10.78 9.05 -21.84
C ASP A 326 -11.57 7.77 -22.04
N ASP A 327 -11.43 7.11 -23.19
CA ASP A 327 -12.09 5.84 -23.51
C ASP A 327 -11.38 4.62 -22.90
N GLU A 328 -10.15 4.77 -22.42
CA GLU A 328 -9.41 3.66 -21.83
C GLU A 328 -10.07 3.21 -20.53
N THR A 329 -10.42 1.92 -20.43
CA THR A 329 -10.82 1.27 -19.20
C THR A 329 -9.60 0.60 -18.59
N ASN A 330 -9.13 1.08 -17.44
CA ASN A 330 -7.85 0.66 -16.87
C ASN A 330 -8.04 -0.07 -15.55
N LEU A 331 -7.18 -1.05 -15.30
CA LEU A 331 -7.16 -1.83 -14.07
C LEU A 331 -5.81 -1.69 -13.37
N PHE A 332 -5.85 -1.49 -12.05
CA PHE A 332 -4.68 -1.54 -11.20
C PHE A 332 -4.89 -2.54 -10.05
N TRP A 333 -4.13 -3.63 -10.06
CA TRP A 333 -4.14 -4.59 -8.97
C TRP A 333 -2.89 -4.48 -8.12
N HIS A 334 -3.06 -4.17 -6.86
CA HIS A 334 -1.95 -4.10 -5.91
C HIS A 334 -2.15 -5.04 -4.72
N ARG A 335 -1.04 -5.49 -4.18
CA ARG A 335 -1.00 -6.33 -2.99
C ARG A 335 -0.26 -5.66 -1.83
N GLY A 336 0.28 -4.48 -2.09
CA GLY A 336 1.05 -3.70 -1.15
C GLY A 336 2.53 -4.09 -1.15
N LEU A 337 3.37 -3.09 -1.10
CA LEU A 337 4.83 -3.18 -1.23
C LEU A 337 5.51 -2.86 0.09
N SER A 338 6.56 -3.63 0.44
CA SER A 338 7.49 -3.25 1.51
C SER A 338 8.14 -1.90 1.25
N LEU A 339 8.36 -1.54 -0.02
CA LEU A 339 8.96 -0.27 -0.42
C LEU A 339 8.14 0.92 0.06
N SER A 340 6.81 0.85 -0.10
CA SER A 340 5.89 1.89 0.39
C SER A 340 5.82 1.95 1.92
N ASP A 341 5.98 0.81 2.59
CA ASP A 341 6.06 0.76 4.06
C ASP A 341 7.34 1.45 4.56
N ILE A 342 8.49 1.17 3.92
CA ILE A 342 9.79 1.78 4.24
C ILE A 342 9.75 3.29 4.00
N ALA A 343 9.22 3.72 2.85
CA ALA A 343 9.21 5.15 2.50
C ALA A 343 8.29 5.96 3.41
N LEU A 344 7.09 5.46 3.74
CA LEU A 344 6.23 6.16 4.68
C LEU A 344 6.80 6.11 6.11
N GLY A 345 7.44 5.00 6.49
CA GLY A 345 8.16 4.89 7.77
C GLY A 345 9.31 5.90 7.88
N HIS A 346 10.07 6.10 6.81
CA HIS A 346 11.11 7.13 6.74
C HIS A 346 10.52 8.53 6.91
N ALA A 347 9.48 8.89 6.16
CA ALA A 347 8.83 10.21 6.28
C ALA A 347 8.27 10.48 7.69
N LEU A 348 7.74 9.44 8.36
CA LEU A 348 7.32 9.53 9.75
C LEU A 348 8.49 9.79 10.69
N LEU A 349 9.66 9.16 10.48
CA LEU A 349 10.84 9.36 11.30
C LEU A 349 11.42 10.77 11.13
N GLU A 350 11.52 11.27 9.89
CA GLU A 350 11.97 12.63 9.63
C GLU A 350 11.07 13.65 10.35
N LYS A 351 9.76 13.54 10.16
CA LYS A 351 8.79 14.43 10.80
C LYS A 351 8.80 14.29 12.33
N ALA A 352 9.01 13.08 12.85
CA ALA A 352 9.15 12.85 14.29
C ALA A 352 10.40 13.54 14.88
N ALA A 353 11.52 13.48 14.16
CA ALA A 353 12.73 14.18 14.56
C ALA A 353 12.52 15.70 14.60
N GLU A 354 11.89 16.28 13.58
CA GLU A 354 11.54 17.70 13.54
C GLU A 354 10.61 18.13 14.71
N CYS A 355 9.69 17.25 15.10
CA CYS A 355 8.72 17.51 16.18
C CYS A 355 9.23 17.13 17.58
N GLY A 356 10.43 16.57 17.71
CA GLY A 356 10.95 16.04 18.96
C GLY A 356 10.13 14.88 19.53
N LEU A 357 9.59 14.00 18.64
CA LEU A 357 8.79 12.83 19.00
C LEU A 357 9.58 11.52 18.79
N GLY A 358 9.10 10.46 19.42
CA GLY A 358 9.78 9.17 19.46
C GLY A 358 10.76 9.05 20.63
N GLN A 359 11.10 7.80 20.96
CA GLN A 359 12.01 7.48 22.06
C GLN A 359 13.31 6.91 21.50
N LYS A 360 14.45 7.43 21.98
CA LYS A 360 15.75 6.81 21.72
C LYS A 360 15.96 5.67 22.71
N LEU A 361 16.17 4.49 22.20
CA LEU A 361 16.44 3.28 22.97
C LEU A 361 17.86 2.82 22.71
N VAL A 362 18.57 2.43 23.76
CA VAL A 362 19.88 1.78 23.65
C VAL A 362 19.65 0.37 23.12
N TYR A 363 20.31 0.03 22.01
CA TYR A 363 20.31 -1.31 21.44
C TYR A 363 21.50 -2.14 21.95
N ALA A 364 22.68 -1.56 21.98
CA ALA A 364 23.92 -2.15 22.49
C ALA A 364 24.86 -1.04 22.96
#